data_3393f345c6f6c60c861b485e0299cc17
#
_entry.id   3393f345c6f6c60c861b485e0299cc17
#
_cell.length_a   1.000
_cell.length_b   1.000
_cell.length_c   1.000
_cell.angle_alpha   90.00
_cell.angle_beta   90.00
_cell.angle_gamma   90.00
#
_symmetry.space_group_name_H-M   'P 1'
#
loop_
_entity.id
_entity.type
_entity.pdbx_description
1 polymer ?
#
loop_
_entity_poly.entity_id
_entity_poly.type
_entity_poly.pdbx_seq_one_letter_code
_entity_poly.pdbx_strand_id
1 'polypeptide(L)'
;MNIEEIQSMWEQDSVIDDNHLGEASTDTAKVHAKYIKLMVQVKLRLTKSRAEYNLLRKNKFKYYRGELSREELVGLGWEPYQLIKPLKNEMDEFLQGDQDLINLNTKIEYLETMGYLLEGILGQIKARDWQLKNGIEWKKIGRAHV
;
A
#
# COMPACT_ATOMS: atom_id res chain seq x y z
N MET A 1 -2.76 3.87 9.79
CA MET A 1 -3.91 2.98 9.55
C MET A 1 -3.43 1.63 9.04
N ASN A 2 -4.02 0.53 9.47
CA ASN A 2 -3.64 -0.81 9.06
C ASN A 2 -4.71 -1.46 8.16
N ILE A 3 -4.40 -2.65 7.61
CA ILE A 3 -5.29 -3.35 6.68
C ILE A 3 -6.63 -3.68 7.35
N GLU A 4 -6.61 -4.14 8.60
CA GLU A 4 -7.81 -4.53 9.34
C GLU A 4 -8.74 -3.33 9.56
N GLU A 5 -8.18 -2.17 9.86
CA GLU A 5 -8.96 -0.94 9.99
C GLU A 5 -9.61 -0.52 8.67
N ILE A 6 -8.90 -0.67 7.54
CA ILE A 6 -9.45 -0.36 6.21
C ILE A 6 -10.58 -1.34 5.89
N GLN A 7 -10.39 -2.63 6.16
CA GLN A 7 -11.43 -3.65 5.95
C GLN A 7 -12.69 -3.35 6.77
N SER A 8 -12.53 -3.00 8.06
CA SER A 8 -13.65 -2.65 8.94
C SER A 8 -14.39 -1.41 8.45
N MET A 9 -13.64 -0.38 8.02
CA MET A 9 -14.25 0.82 7.43
C MET A 9 -15.06 0.50 6.19
N TRP A 10 -14.53 -0.34 5.31
CA TRP A 10 -15.21 -0.70 4.07
C TRP A 10 -16.45 -1.55 4.32
N GLU A 11 -16.44 -2.43 5.31
CA GLU A 11 -17.64 -3.19 5.71
C GLU A 11 -18.79 -2.26 6.04
N GLN A 12 -18.53 -1.14 6.72
CA GLN A 12 -19.53 -0.13 7.04
C GLN A 12 -19.90 0.72 5.83
N ASP A 13 -18.89 1.20 5.09
CA ASP A 13 -19.08 2.12 3.97
C ASP A 13 -19.69 1.44 2.73
N SER A 14 -19.63 0.11 2.64
CA SER A 14 -20.18 -0.65 1.53
C SER A 14 -21.70 -0.82 1.57
N VAL A 15 -22.33 -0.54 2.70
CA VAL A 15 -23.79 -0.69 2.88
C VAL A 15 -24.53 0.38 2.08
N ILE A 16 -25.51 -0.03 1.28
CA ILE A 16 -26.38 0.85 0.50
C ILE A 16 -27.82 0.70 0.98
N ASP A 17 -28.48 1.82 1.27
CA ASP A 17 -29.92 1.85 1.54
C ASP A 17 -30.69 2.10 0.25
N ASP A 18 -31.41 1.11 -0.24
CA ASP A 18 -32.20 1.18 -1.47
C ASP A 18 -33.32 2.22 -1.40
N ASN A 19 -33.76 2.59 -0.21
CA ASN A 19 -34.81 3.59 -0.02
C ASN A 19 -34.31 5.04 -0.11
N HIS A 20 -32.99 5.24 -0.11
CA HIS A 20 -32.34 6.54 -0.10
C HIS A 20 -31.24 6.65 -1.17
N LEU A 21 -31.57 6.27 -2.43
CA LEU A 21 -30.58 6.20 -3.52
C LEU A 21 -29.94 7.56 -3.84
N GLY A 22 -30.67 8.65 -3.72
CA GLY A 22 -30.11 10.00 -3.95
C GLY A 22 -29.07 10.38 -2.90
N GLU A 23 -29.34 10.10 -1.62
CA GLU A 23 -28.39 10.30 -0.52
C GLU A 23 -27.19 9.36 -0.64
N ALA A 24 -27.43 8.09 -1.00
CA ALA A 24 -26.38 7.11 -1.22
C ALA A 24 -25.43 7.52 -2.34
N SER A 25 -25.94 8.15 -3.40
CA SER A 25 -25.13 8.68 -4.49
C SER A 25 -24.20 9.80 -4.03
N THR A 26 -24.71 10.72 -3.19
CA THR A 26 -23.90 11.80 -2.60
C THR A 26 -22.85 11.23 -1.64
N ASP A 27 -23.25 10.27 -0.79
CA ASP A 27 -22.34 9.61 0.15
C ASP A 27 -21.27 8.81 -0.58
N THR A 28 -21.59 8.24 -1.75
CA THR A 28 -20.61 7.52 -2.57
C THR A 28 -19.48 8.43 -3.03
N ALA A 29 -19.79 9.69 -3.40
CA ALA A 29 -18.77 10.67 -3.76
C ALA A 29 -17.81 10.97 -2.57
N LYS A 30 -18.36 11.12 -1.37
CA LYS A 30 -17.58 11.34 -0.14
C LYS A 30 -16.72 10.13 0.21
N VAL A 31 -17.29 8.93 0.11
CA VAL A 31 -16.59 7.67 0.35
C VAL A 31 -15.46 7.49 -0.63
N HIS A 32 -15.69 7.77 -1.92
CA HIS A 32 -14.66 7.72 -2.95
C HIS A 32 -13.49 8.64 -2.62
N ALA A 33 -13.78 9.89 -2.25
CA ALA A 33 -12.74 10.86 -1.86
C ALA A 33 -11.90 10.38 -0.68
N LYS A 34 -12.54 9.76 0.32
CA LYS A 34 -11.87 9.20 1.50
C LYS A 34 -10.88 8.10 1.11
N TYR A 35 -11.29 7.16 0.27
CA TYR A 35 -10.43 6.03 -0.13
C TYR A 35 -9.35 6.45 -1.12
N ILE A 36 -9.60 7.44 -1.97
CA ILE A 36 -8.55 8.05 -2.83
C ILE A 36 -7.45 8.68 -1.95
N LYS A 37 -7.84 9.41 -0.91
CA LYS A 37 -6.88 10.01 0.02
C LYS A 37 -5.99 8.94 0.69
N LEU A 38 -6.59 7.85 1.14
CA LEU A 38 -5.84 6.73 1.72
C LEU A 38 -4.90 6.10 0.70
N MET A 39 -5.35 5.91 -0.54
CA MET A 39 -4.52 5.35 -1.61
C MET A 39 -3.31 6.24 -1.90
N VAL A 40 -3.49 7.55 -1.97
CA VAL A 40 -2.39 8.50 -2.17
C VAL A 40 -1.37 8.37 -1.04
N GLN A 41 -1.83 8.32 0.20
CA GLN A 41 -0.94 8.16 1.37
C GLN A 41 -0.13 6.86 1.30
N VAL A 42 -0.78 5.75 0.93
CA VAL A 42 -0.10 4.46 0.78
C VAL A 42 0.94 4.51 -0.33
N LYS A 43 0.61 5.10 -1.48
CA LYS A 43 1.55 5.23 -2.61
C LYS A 43 2.77 6.06 -2.25
N LEU A 44 2.58 7.16 -1.51
CA LEU A 44 3.69 8.00 -1.05
C LEU A 44 4.59 7.25 -0.07
N ARG A 45 4.00 6.51 0.87
CA ARG A 45 4.76 5.67 1.81
C ARG A 45 5.52 4.56 1.10
N LEU A 46 4.92 3.96 0.08
CA LEU A 46 5.55 2.94 -0.74
C LEU A 46 6.78 3.48 -1.47
N THR A 47 6.64 4.63 -2.11
CA THR A 47 7.74 5.29 -2.81
C THR A 47 8.91 5.57 -1.87
N LYS A 48 8.61 6.10 -0.68
CA LYS A 48 9.61 6.36 0.35
C LYS A 48 10.31 5.08 0.81
N SER A 49 9.53 4.04 1.11
CA SER A 49 10.08 2.77 1.60
C SER A 49 10.92 2.05 0.55
N ARG A 50 10.54 2.13 -0.72
CA ARG A 50 11.34 1.57 -1.83
C ARG A 50 12.67 2.30 -1.98
N ALA A 51 12.68 3.63 -1.82
CA ALA A 51 13.91 4.41 -1.85
C ALA A 51 14.83 4.05 -0.65
N GLU A 52 14.25 3.89 0.53
CA GLU A 52 14.96 3.44 1.72
C GLU A 52 15.57 2.04 1.51
N TYR A 53 14.82 1.14 0.89
CA TYR A 53 15.31 -0.20 0.57
C TYR A 53 16.51 -0.17 -0.39
N ASN A 54 16.42 0.62 -1.45
CA ASN A 54 17.52 0.72 -2.41
C ASN A 54 18.79 1.28 -1.77
N LEU A 55 18.65 2.28 -0.89
CA LEU A 55 19.78 2.83 -0.16
C LEU A 55 20.36 1.82 0.83
N LEU A 56 19.50 1.15 1.59
CA LEU A 56 19.93 0.13 2.55
C LEU A 56 20.64 -1.02 1.85
N ARG A 57 20.10 -1.48 0.72
CA ARG A 57 20.72 -2.54 -0.08
C ARG A 57 22.11 -2.16 -0.56
N LYS A 58 22.27 -0.93 -1.04
CA LYS A 58 23.58 -0.39 -1.45
C LYS A 58 24.57 -0.38 -0.27
N ASN A 59 24.12 0.08 0.89
CA ASN A 59 24.94 0.13 2.09
C ASN A 59 25.32 -1.27 2.58
N LYS A 60 24.40 -2.22 2.53
CA LYS A 60 24.65 -3.62 2.90
C LYS A 60 25.62 -4.28 1.93
N PHE A 61 25.51 -3.98 0.64
CA PHE A 61 26.44 -4.44 -0.36
C PHE A 61 27.88 -4.03 -0.03
N LYS A 62 28.07 -2.74 0.27
CA LYS A 62 29.38 -2.21 0.70
C LYS A 62 29.82 -2.80 2.04
N TYR A 63 28.89 -2.99 2.95
CA TYR A 63 29.16 -3.57 4.26
C TYR A 63 29.78 -4.96 4.16
N TYR A 64 29.15 -5.84 3.39
CA TYR A 64 29.65 -7.23 3.22
C TYR A 64 30.96 -7.28 2.43
N ARG A 65 31.25 -6.28 1.61
CA ARG A 65 32.53 -6.17 0.90
C ARG A 65 33.64 -5.51 1.74
N GLY A 66 33.31 -5.03 2.94
CA GLY A 66 34.26 -4.34 3.79
C GLY A 66 34.67 -2.98 3.25
N GLU A 67 33.83 -2.34 2.44
CA GLU A 67 34.12 -1.04 1.81
C GLU A 67 33.65 0.17 2.60
N LEU A 68 32.90 -0.04 3.70
CA LEU A 68 32.44 1.06 4.54
C LEU A 68 33.59 1.56 5.43
N SER A 69 33.75 2.88 5.50
CA SER A 69 34.68 3.50 6.42
C SER A 69 34.20 3.38 7.86
N ARG A 70 35.12 3.60 8.81
CA ARG A 70 34.77 3.58 10.24
C ARG A 70 33.70 4.63 10.56
N GLU A 71 33.80 5.82 9.95
CA GLU A 71 32.82 6.88 10.15
C GLU A 71 31.44 6.50 9.60
N GLU A 72 31.40 5.86 8.43
CA GLU A 72 30.17 5.37 7.83
C GLU A 72 29.52 4.29 8.70
N LEU A 73 30.29 3.35 9.23
CA LEU A 73 29.79 2.30 10.14
C LEU A 73 29.20 2.92 11.41
N VAL A 74 29.87 3.90 12.01
CA VAL A 74 29.37 4.59 13.21
C VAL A 74 28.07 5.32 12.89
N GLY A 75 28.01 6.00 11.76
CA GLY A 75 26.81 6.72 11.33
C GLY A 75 25.60 5.79 11.10
N LEU A 76 25.83 4.56 10.64
CA LEU A 76 24.79 3.56 10.41
C LEU A 76 24.47 2.75 11.68
N GLY A 77 25.32 2.82 12.69
CA GLY A 77 25.18 2.02 13.91
C GLY A 77 25.54 0.57 13.71
N TRP A 78 26.39 0.25 12.75
CA TRP A 78 26.79 -1.12 12.43
C TRP A 78 28.17 -1.45 12.98
N GLU A 79 28.32 -2.68 13.46
CA GLU A 79 29.62 -3.23 13.82
C GLU A 79 30.41 -3.59 12.55
N PRO A 80 31.76 -3.50 12.58
CA PRO A 80 32.55 -3.92 11.43
C PRO A 80 32.28 -5.38 11.06
N TYR A 81 32.16 -5.66 9.76
CA TYR A 81 31.96 -7.02 9.26
C TYR A 81 33.27 -7.79 9.37
N GLN A 82 33.30 -8.79 10.25
CA GLN A 82 34.51 -9.54 10.57
C GLN A 82 34.51 -10.98 10.03
N LEU A 83 33.44 -11.36 9.33
CA LEU A 83 33.32 -12.69 8.74
C LEU A 83 33.94 -12.73 7.33
N ILE A 84 33.96 -13.92 6.74
CA ILE A 84 34.48 -14.11 5.40
C ILE A 84 33.64 -13.31 4.40
N LYS A 85 34.29 -12.48 3.57
CA LYS A 85 33.61 -11.70 2.55
C LYS A 85 32.97 -12.65 1.53
N PRO A 86 31.68 -12.43 1.16
CA PRO A 86 31.05 -13.28 0.15
C PRO A 86 31.72 -13.09 -1.21
N LEU A 87 31.77 -14.17 -1.99
CA LEU A 87 32.18 -14.09 -3.38
C LEU A 87 31.13 -13.28 -4.17
N LYS A 88 31.53 -12.76 -5.33
CA LYS A 88 30.66 -11.93 -6.15
C LYS A 88 29.33 -12.65 -6.49
N ASN A 89 29.40 -13.96 -6.75
CA ASN A 89 28.22 -14.78 -7.06
C ASN A 89 27.41 -15.19 -5.82
N GLU A 90 27.94 -14.99 -4.62
CA GLU A 90 27.26 -15.29 -3.35
C GLU A 90 26.56 -14.06 -2.75
N MET A 91 26.89 -12.87 -3.26
CA MET A 91 26.40 -11.60 -2.68
C MET A 91 24.88 -11.53 -2.63
N ASP A 92 24.18 -12.00 -3.66
CA ASP A 92 22.71 -11.99 -3.69
C ASP A 92 22.11 -12.80 -2.55
N GLU A 93 22.68 -13.96 -2.23
CA GLU A 93 22.22 -14.77 -1.11
C GLU A 93 22.41 -14.05 0.24
N PHE A 94 23.56 -13.38 0.41
CA PHE A 94 23.84 -12.59 1.61
C PHE A 94 22.86 -11.45 1.77
N LEU A 95 22.55 -10.75 0.70
CA LEU A 95 21.57 -9.65 0.71
C LEU A 95 20.15 -10.16 0.96
N GLN A 96 19.76 -11.25 0.32
CA GLN A 96 18.44 -11.87 0.53
C GLN A 96 18.25 -12.39 1.94
N GLY A 97 19.34 -12.85 2.59
CA GLY A 97 19.31 -13.33 3.97
C GLY A 97 19.55 -12.24 5.01
N ASP A 98 19.78 -11.01 4.60
CA ASP A 98 20.02 -9.90 5.54
C ASP A 98 18.73 -9.51 6.25
N GLN A 99 18.75 -9.54 7.59
CA GLN A 99 17.53 -9.31 8.38
C GLN A 99 16.97 -7.91 8.23
N ASP A 100 17.82 -6.90 8.12
CA ASP A 100 17.37 -5.51 7.95
C ASP A 100 16.67 -5.33 6.60
N LEU A 101 17.21 -5.95 5.54
CA LEU A 101 16.59 -5.93 4.22
C LEU A 101 15.28 -6.71 4.21
N ILE A 102 15.23 -7.87 4.88
CA ILE A 102 14.01 -8.68 5.01
C ILE A 102 12.92 -7.87 5.71
N ASN A 103 13.25 -7.20 6.81
CA ASN A 103 12.29 -6.41 7.58
C ASN A 103 11.70 -5.26 6.74
N LEU A 104 12.55 -4.56 6.01
CA LEU A 104 12.11 -3.45 5.16
C LEU A 104 11.28 -3.95 3.97
N ASN A 105 11.68 -5.06 3.37
CA ASN A 105 10.91 -5.67 2.28
C ASN A 105 9.54 -6.14 2.74
N THR A 106 9.45 -6.70 3.95
CA THR A 106 8.17 -7.10 4.56
C THR A 106 7.24 -5.90 4.72
N LYS A 107 7.78 -4.76 5.17
CA LYS A 107 7.02 -3.50 5.24
C LYS A 107 6.53 -3.06 3.87
N ILE A 108 7.36 -3.15 2.84
CA ILE A 108 7.00 -2.80 1.46
C ILE A 108 5.87 -3.70 0.96
N GLU A 109 5.98 -5.01 1.15
CA GLU A 109 4.94 -5.97 0.76
C GLU A 109 3.61 -5.70 1.47
N TYR A 110 3.66 -5.34 2.75
CA TYR A 110 2.48 -4.95 3.51
C TYR A 110 1.80 -3.73 2.89
N LEU A 111 2.58 -2.70 2.54
CA LEU A 111 2.05 -1.50 1.90
C LEU A 111 1.50 -1.79 0.50
N GLU A 112 2.14 -2.68 -0.25
CA GLU A 112 1.63 -3.13 -1.56
C GLU A 112 0.28 -3.84 -1.41
N THR A 113 0.15 -4.72 -0.41
CA THR A 113 -1.09 -5.43 -0.13
C THR A 113 -2.20 -4.44 0.26
N MET A 114 -1.88 -3.45 1.09
CA MET A 114 -2.80 -2.37 1.45
C MET A 114 -3.25 -1.58 0.20
N GLY A 115 -2.32 -1.31 -0.71
CA GLY A 115 -2.61 -0.66 -1.99
C GLY A 115 -3.57 -1.47 -2.85
N TYR A 116 -3.37 -2.77 -2.96
CA TYR A 116 -4.28 -3.66 -3.70
C TYR A 116 -5.68 -3.69 -3.09
N LEU A 117 -5.77 -3.72 -1.76
CA LEU A 117 -7.06 -3.65 -1.07
C LEU A 117 -7.79 -2.35 -1.42
N LEU A 118 -7.10 -1.22 -1.36
CA LEU A 118 -7.66 0.08 -1.68
C LEU A 118 -8.07 0.19 -3.15
N GLU A 119 -7.28 -0.35 -4.07
CA GLU A 119 -7.63 -0.42 -5.49
C GLU A 119 -8.92 -1.22 -5.71
N GLY A 120 -9.04 -2.36 -5.01
CA GLY A 120 -10.25 -3.19 -5.06
C GLY A 120 -11.48 -2.44 -4.55
N ILE A 121 -11.33 -1.72 -3.43
CA ILE A 121 -12.40 -0.90 -2.84
C ILE A 121 -12.82 0.21 -3.81
N LEU A 122 -11.86 0.92 -4.38
CA LEU A 122 -12.12 1.99 -5.36
C LEU A 122 -12.84 1.45 -6.60
N GLY A 123 -12.48 0.24 -7.05
CA GLY A 123 -13.18 -0.44 -8.13
C GLY A 123 -14.64 -0.77 -7.78
N GLN A 124 -14.89 -1.23 -6.57
CA GLN A 124 -16.25 -1.49 -6.08
C GLN A 124 -17.07 -0.21 -5.93
N ILE A 125 -16.46 0.88 -5.48
CA ILE A 125 -17.12 2.18 -5.39
C ILE A 125 -17.55 2.67 -6.78
N LYS A 126 -16.71 2.48 -7.78
CA LYS A 126 -17.02 2.80 -9.18
C LYS A 126 -18.22 2.00 -9.70
N ALA A 127 -18.24 0.70 -9.43
CA ALA A 127 -19.34 -0.17 -9.80
C ALA A 127 -20.63 0.22 -9.05
N ARG A 128 -20.53 0.54 -7.77
CA ARG A 128 -21.64 1.02 -6.95
C ARG A 128 -22.24 2.32 -7.50
N ASP A 129 -21.41 3.28 -7.89
CA ASP A 129 -21.85 4.54 -8.48
C ASP A 129 -22.67 4.29 -9.76
N TRP A 130 -22.20 3.40 -10.62
CA TRP A 130 -22.90 2.98 -11.82
C TRP A 130 -24.25 2.32 -11.50
N GLN A 131 -24.28 1.40 -10.52
CA GLN A 131 -25.52 0.73 -10.08
C GLN A 131 -26.54 1.71 -9.51
N LEU A 132 -26.10 2.70 -8.74
CA LEU A 132 -26.97 3.73 -8.18
C LEU A 132 -27.59 4.59 -9.27
N LYS A 133 -26.81 5.00 -10.26
CA LYS A 133 -27.29 5.76 -11.41
C LYS A 133 -28.32 4.97 -12.20
N ASN A 134 -28.06 3.70 -12.46
CA ASN A 134 -29.03 2.82 -13.14
C ASN A 134 -30.28 2.58 -12.31
N GLY A 135 -30.17 2.39 -11.00
CA GLY A 135 -31.30 2.25 -10.10
C GLY A 135 -32.22 3.48 -10.13
N ILE A 136 -31.63 4.68 -10.14
CA ILE A 136 -32.36 5.94 -10.25
C ILE A 136 -33.06 6.03 -11.61
N GLU A 137 -32.39 5.68 -12.70
CA GLU A 137 -32.98 5.68 -14.06
C GLU A 137 -34.17 4.73 -14.16
N TRP A 138 -34.05 3.50 -13.65
CA TRP A 138 -35.12 2.51 -13.64
C TRP A 138 -36.35 3.01 -12.85
N LYS A 139 -36.16 3.66 -11.71
CA LYS A 139 -37.25 4.23 -10.92
C LYS A 139 -37.97 5.36 -11.69
N LYS A 140 -37.23 6.20 -12.42
CA LYS A 140 -37.81 7.24 -13.26
C LYS A 140 -38.65 6.65 -14.38
N ILE A 141 -38.16 5.61 -15.06
CA ILE A 141 -38.90 4.90 -16.13
C ILE A 141 -40.18 4.27 -15.56
N GLY A 142 -40.12 3.60 -14.40
CA GLY A 142 -41.29 3.06 -13.74
C GLY A 142 -42.36 4.11 -13.44
N ARG A 143 -41.96 5.29 -12.98
CA ARG A 143 -42.89 6.41 -12.75
C ARG A 143 -43.51 6.96 -14.03
N ALA A 144 -42.76 6.94 -15.12
CA ALA A 144 -43.26 7.43 -16.41
C ALA A 144 -44.31 6.48 -17.04
N HIS A 145 -44.29 5.21 -16.67
CA HIS A 145 -45.24 4.18 -17.20
C HIS A 145 -46.44 3.93 -16.30
N VAL A 146 -46.53 4.61 -15.18
CA VAL A 146 -47.68 4.58 -14.28
C VAL A 146 -48.61 5.75 -14.58
#